data_97d394e63c6d74d8274551f484c29788
#
_entry.id   97d394e63c6d74d8274551f484c29788
#
_cell.length_a   1.000
_cell.length_b   1.000
_cell.length_c   1.000
_cell.angle_alpha   90.00
_cell.angle_beta   90.00
_cell.angle_gamma   90.00
#
_symmetry.space_group_name_H-M   'P 1'
#
loop_
_entity.id
_entity.type
_entity.pdbx_description
1 polymer ?
#
loop_
_entity_poly.entity_id
_entity_poly.type
_entity_poly.pdbx_seq_one_letter_code
_entity_poly.pdbx_strand_id
1 'polypeptide(L)'
;MKRISLTVLATSLLAIGVLIIMRMQSRDRAAGEAGVAYVENEDGTLSRATEVRPEKRTIVPVRKPKGSEAEWLTDFELTERSGKLINSQSFRGQPYVVGFFFATCPSICVRQNEKFKLLQDKFRGQPIRLVEITCDPEVDRPEVLAAYAERFKADPEQWLFFTGEMEYIQRVGSEMFNIGIMRRGHPEKFALVGADGKVFGYYTWSDAGQWQALQRDMAKLIAELPK
;
A
#
# COMPACT_ATOMS: atom_id res chain seq x y z
N MET A 1 12.21 5.09 66.98
CA MET A 1 11.53 5.39 65.73
C MET A 1 11.96 6.77 65.27
N LYS A 2 12.80 6.85 64.18
CA LYS A 2 13.31 8.13 63.66
C LYS A 2 12.19 8.82 62.85
N ARG A 3 11.76 10.00 63.30
CA ARG A 3 10.80 10.86 62.54
C ARG A 3 11.53 11.39 61.31
N ILE A 4 11.20 10.86 60.13
CA ILE A 4 11.65 11.44 58.85
C ILE A 4 10.96 12.79 58.71
N SER A 5 11.74 13.86 58.60
CA SER A 5 11.23 15.23 58.53
C SER A 5 10.37 15.40 57.24
N LEU A 6 9.22 15.98 57.40
CA LEU A 6 8.24 16.26 56.28
C LEU A 6 8.89 17.08 55.15
N THR A 7 9.93 17.87 55.48
CA THR A 7 10.71 18.66 54.52
C THR A 7 11.52 17.81 53.55
N VAL A 8 12.07 16.66 53.99
CA VAL A 8 12.86 15.74 53.14
C VAL A 8 11.95 15.03 52.13
N LEU A 9 10.71 14.71 52.54
CA LEU A 9 9.73 14.10 51.63
C LEU A 9 9.26 15.09 50.56
N ALA A 10 9.01 16.37 50.93
CA ALA A 10 8.56 17.39 50.00
C ALA A 10 9.62 17.73 48.93
N THR A 11 10.91 17.82 49.30
CA THR A 11 12.00 18.07 48.35
C THR A 11 12.22 16.91 47.38
N SER A 12 12.05 15.66 47.85
CA SER A 12 12.17 14.48 46.99
C SER A 12 11.05 14.40 45.94
N LEU A 13 9.82 14.74 46.31
CA LEU A 13 8.67 14.77 45.39
C LEU A 13 8.82 15.88 44.33
N LEU A 14 9.35 17.05 44.73
CA LEU A 14 9.62 18.14 43.79
C LEU A 14 10.72 17.76 42.78
N ALA A 15 11.79 17.12 43.22
CA ALA A 15 12.86 16.66 42.35
C ALA A 15 12.38 15.61 41.33
N ILE A 16 11.54 14.68 41.75
CA ILE A 16 10.95 13.66 40.86
C ILE A 16 10.02 14.32 39.85
N GLY A 17 9.20 15.28 40.25
CA GLY A 17 8.32 16.04 39.34
C GLY A 17 9.10 16.81 38.28
N VAL A 18 10.19 17.49 38.65
CA VAL A 18 11.05 18.21 37.69
C VAL A 18 11.74 17.23 36.73
N LEU A 19 12.18 16.05 37.20
CA LEU A 19 12.79 15.03 36.32
C LEU A 19 11.80 14.44 35.33
N ILE A 20 10.53 14.26 35.70
CA ILE A 20 9.46 13.79 34.83
C ILE A 20 9.15 14.84 33.77
N ILE A 21 9.03 16.12 34.15
CA ILE A 21 8.77 17.21 33.21
C ILE A 21 9.94 17.39 32.22
N MET A 22 11.18 17.34 32.69
CA MET A 22 12.37 17.37 31.82
C MET A 22 12.42 16.19 30.86
N ARG A 23 12.01 14.99 31.29
CA ARG A 23 11.94 13.82 30.42
C ARG A 23 10.81 13.89 29.40
N MET A 24 9.67 14.48 29.75
CA MET A 24 8.57 14.75 28.78
C MET A 24 9.00 15.79 27.77
N GLN A 25 9.59 16.91 28.19
CA GLN A 25 10.09 17.95 27.28
C GLN A 25 11.22 17.46 26.36
N SER A 26 12.09 16.54 26.82
CA SER A 26 13.11 15.94 25.96
C SER A 26 12.53 14.93 24.95
N ARG A 27 11.45 14.22 25.30
CA ARG A 27 10.71 13.36 24.35
C ARG A 27 9.97 14.17 23.31
N ASP A 28 9.35 15.29 23.70
CA ASP A 28 8.66 16.18 22.77
C ASP A 28 9.64 16.90 21.82
N ARG A 29 10.85 17.25 22.29
CA ARG A 29 11.93 17.75 21.43
C ARG A 29 12.45 16.69 20.45
N ALA A 30 12.68 15.45 20.93
CA ALA A 30 13.12 14.36 20.07
C ALA A 30 12.04 13.95 19.04
N ALA A 31 10.76 14.05 19.40
CA ALA A 31 9.65 13.84 18.47
C ALA A 31 9.47 14.98 17.46
N GLY A 32 9.85 16.22 17.83
CA GLY A 32 9.85 17.38 16.92
C GLY A 32 11.01 17.40 15.93
N GLU A 33 12.11 16.73 16.22
CA GLU A 33 13.29 16.65 15.32
C GLU A 33 13.29 15.39 14.43
N ALA A 34 12.49 14.38 14.73
CA ALA A 34 12.42 13.11 13.99
C ALA A 34 11.58 13.19 12.70
N GLY A 35 11.42 14.36 12.10
CA GLY A 35 10.65 14.56 10.86
C GLY A 35 11.22 15.61 9.91
N VAL A 36 12.38 16.16 10.20
CA VAL A 36 13.00 17.17 9.36
C VAL A 36 13.83 16.49 8.27
N ALA A 37 13.35 16.53 7.03
CA ALA A 37 14.13 16.14 5.88
C ALA A 37 15.18 17.21 5.56
N TYR A 38 16.40 16.80 5.28
CA TYR A 38 17.48 17.66 4.79
C TYR A 38 17.76 17.32 3.33
N VAL A 39 18.01 18.34 2.53
CA VAL A 39 18.43 18.19 1.13
C VAL A 39 19.90 18.64 1.04
N GLU A 40 20.73 17.80 0.44
CA GLU A 40 22.12 18.11 0.14
C GLU A 40 22.17 19.00 -1.10
N ASN A 41 22.80 20.16 -0.97
CA ASN A 41 22.98 21.12 -2.06
C ASN A 41 24.19 20.70 -2.93
N GLU A 42 24.30 21.27 -4.11
CA GLU A 42 25.43 21.00 -5.04
C GLU A 42 26.81 21.34 -4.46
N ASP A 43 26.86 22.15 -3.40
CA ASP A 43 28.08 22.53 -2.68
C ASP A 43 28.41 21.61 -1.49
N GLY A 44 27.63 20.53 -1.29
CA GLY A 44 27.79 19.58 -0.18
C GLY A 44 27.24 20.08 1.16
N THR A 45 26.54 21.21 1.22
CA THR A 45 25.89 21.69 2.44
C THR A 45 24.49 21.11 2.58
N LEU A 46 24.09 20.79 3.84
CA LEU A 46 22.74 20.32 4.13
C LEU A 46 21.83 21.50 4.46
N SER A 47 20.81 21.74 3.66
CA SER A 47 19.74 22.67 3.97
C SER A 47 18.48 21.95 4.45
N ARG A 48 17.77 22.60 5.39
CA ARG A 48 16.50 22.10 5.87
C ARG A 48 15.50 22.13 4.70
N ALA A 49 14.94 20.98 4.34
CA ALA A 49 13.83 20.96 3.41
C ALA A 49 12.68 21.78 4.04
N THR A 50 12.52 23.03 3.62
CA THR A 50 11.33 23.80 3.89
C THR A 50 10.15 22.99 3.33
N GLU A 51 9.08 22.87 4.13
CA GLU A 51 7.83 22.18 3.79
C GLU A 51 7.57 22.26 2.28
N VAL A 52 7.86 21.17 1.59
CA VAL A 52 7.34 20.99 0.24
C VAL A 52 5.83 20.90 0.46
N ARG A 53 5.12 21.99 0.21
CA ARG A 53 3.67 21.93 0.02
C ARG A 53 3.42 20.68 -0.79
N PRO A 54 2.45 19.82 -0.42
CA PRO A 54 2.04 18.75 -1.29
C PRO A 54 1.55 19.43 -2.57
N GLU A 55 2.47 19.66 -3.50
CA GLU A 55 2.07 20.01 -4.85
C GLU A 55 1.08 18.94 -5.24
N LYS A 56 -0.08 19.39 -5.67
CA LYS A 56 -1.07 18.57 -6.38
C LYS A 56 -0.27 17.77 -7.38
N ARG A 57 0.11 16.54 -7.03
CA ARG A 57 0.83 15.66 -7.95
C ARG A 57 -0.09 15.50 -9.14
N THR A 58 0.14 16.33 -10.13
CA THR A 58 -0.45 16.17 -11.44
C THR A 58 -0.01 14.79 -11.87
N ILE A 59 -0.94 13.84 -11.89
CA ILE A 59 -0.70 12.50 -12.44
C ILE A 59 -0.35 12.80 -13.89
N VAL A 60 0.95 12.76 -14.21
CA VAL A 60 1.37 12.87 -15.60
C VAL A 60 0.87 11.58 -16.26
N PRO A 61 -0.08 11.67 -17.20
CA PRO A 61 -0.55 10.48 -17.88
C PRO A 61 0.66 9.80 -18.54
N VAL A 62 0.82 8.50 -18.33
CA VAL A 62 1.81 7.72 -19.06
C VAL A 62 1.48 7.87 -20.54
N ARG A 63 2.30 8.61 -21.28
CA ARG A 63 2.12 8.75 -22.72
C ARG A 63 2.60 7.48 -23.40
N LYS A 64 1.78 6.94 -24.30
CA LYS A 64 2.19 5.86 -25.21
C LYS A 64 3.54 6.25 -25.84
N PRO A 65 4.57 5.38 -25.80
CA PRO A 65 5.84 5.66 -26.46
C PRO A 65 5.61 6.02 -27.92
N LYS A 66 6.16 7.13 -28.37
CA LYS A 66 6.02 7.61 -29.74
C LYS A 66 6.65 6.58 -30.69
N GLY A 67 5.82 5.91 -31.51
CA GLY A 67 6.28 4.88 -32.45
C GLY A 67 6.06 3.42 -32.01
N SER A 68 5.44 3.14 -30.85
CA SER A 68 5.04 1.76 -30.53
C SER A 68 3.76 1.40 -31.30
N GLU A 69 3.80 0.37 -32.15
CA GLU A 69 2.62 -0.20 -32.82
C GLU A 69 1.70 -0.96 -31.87
N ALA A 70 2.16 -1.22 -30.64
CA ALA A 70 1.36 -1.92 -29.64
C ALA A 70 0.17 -1.07 -29.17
N GLU A 71 -1.01 -1.60 -29.32
CA GLU A 71 -2.23 -1.02 -28.76
C GLU A 71 -2.17 -1.03 -27.22
N TRP A 72 -2.75 -0.01 -26.57
CA TRP A 72 -2.86 0.01 -25.12
C TRP A 72 -3.72 -1.15 -24.65
N LEU A 73 -3.30 -1.76 -23.53
CA LEU A 73 -4.07 -2.85 -22.93
C LEU A 73 -5.40 -2.31 -22.40
N THR A 74 -6.48 -2.97 -22.77
CA THR A 74 -7.82 -2.77 -22.21
C THR A 74 -8.16 -3.82 -21.15
N ASP A 75 -7.49 -4.95 -21.24
CA ASP A 75 -7.66 -6.11 -20.35
C ASP A 75 -6.29 -6.78 -20.16
N PHE A 76 -6.14 -7.54 -19.09
CA PHE A 76 -4.97 -8.39 -18.89
C PHE A 76 -5.36 -9.86 -18.81
N GLU A 77 -4.42 -10.74 -19.16
CA GLU A 77 -4.54 -12.18 -18.99
C GLU A 77 -3.27 -12.69 -18.30
N LEU A 78 -3.40 -13.20 -17.09
CA LEU A 78 -2.30 -13.62 -16.24
C LEU A 78 -2.59 -14.99 -15.61
N THR A 79 -1.54 -15.72 -15.23
CA THR A 79 -1.66 -17.00 -14.55
C THR A 79 -1.94 -16.76 -13.06
N GLU A 80 -3.08 -17.26 -12.59
CA GLU A 80 -3.46 -17.24 -11.19
C GLU A 80 -2.72 -18.36 -10.41
N ARG A 81 -2.59 -18.21 -9.08
CA ARG A 81 -1.88 -19.20 -8.21
C ARG A 81 -2.36 -20.63 -8.34
N SER A 82 -3.57 -20.86 -8.85
CA SER A 82 -4.09 -22.20 -9.18
C SER A 82 -3.48 -22.80 -10.45
N GLY A 83 -2.64 -22.03 -11.16
CA GLY A 83 -2.10 -22.39 -12.48
C GLY A 83 -3.06 -22.09 -13.64
N LYS A 84 -4.25 -21.55 -13.37
CA LYS A 84 -5.22 -21.19 -14.41
C LYS A 84 -4.90 -19.82 -15.00
N LEU A 85 -5.02 -19.71 -16.31
CA LEU A 85 -4.99 -18.44 -17.00
C LEU A 85 -6.34 -17.74 -16.82
N ILE A 86 -6.32 -16.50 -16.30
CA ILE A 86 -7.52 -15.70 -16.04
C ILE A 86 -7.41 -14.37 -16.77
N ASN A 87 -8.44 -14.06 -17.56
CA ASN A 87 -8.59 -12.77 -18.20
C ASN A 87 -9.39 -11.82 -17.31
N SER A 88 -8.93 -10.57 -17.18
CA SER A 88 -9.56 -9.53 -16.34
C SER A 88 -10.99 -9.15 -16.78
N GLN A 89 -11.40 -9.49 -17.99
CA GLN A 89 -12.80 -9.35 -18.44
C GLN A 89 -13.76 -10.15 -17.55
N SER A 90 -13.30 -11.26 -16.96
CA SER A 90 -14.08 -12.06 -16.02
C SER A 90 -14.40 -11.33 -14.70
N PHE A 91 -13.77 -10.17 -14.45
CA PHE A 91 -14.05 -9.32 -13.29
C PHE A 91 -15.13 -8.27 -13.58
N ARG A 92 -15.56 -8.11 -14.85
CA ARG A 92 -16.62 -7.17 -15.22
C ARG A 92 -17.91 -7.49 -14.44
N GLY A 93 -18.61 -6.46 -14.03
CA GLY A 93 -19.79 -6.60 -13.17
C GLY A 93 -19.51 -6.59 -11.67
N GLN A 94 -18.23 -6.63 -11.27
CA GLN A 94 -17.81 -6.53 -9.87
C GLN A 94 -16.62 -5.58 -9.74
N PRO A 95 -16.56 -4.71 -8.73
CA PRO A 95 -15.37 -3.91 -8.44
C PRO A 95 -14.24 -4.80 -7.93
N TYR A 96 -13.00 -4.34 -8.08
CA TYR A 96 -11.83 -5.02 -7.53
C TYR A 96 -10.72 -4.03 -7.13
N VAL A 97 -9.90 -4.44 -6.17
CA VAL A 97 -8.71 -3.69 -5.73
C VAL A 97 -7.48 -4.37 -6.29
N VAL A 98 -6.58 -3.61 -6.90
CA VAL A 98 -5.30 -4.11 -7.41
C VAL A 98 -4.15 -3.61 -6.57
N GLY A 99 -3.24 -4.52 -6.20
CA GLY A 99 -1.94 -4.24 -5.63
C GLY A 99 -0.83 -4.99 -6.36
N PHE A 100 0.40 -4.49 -6.23
CA PHE A 100 1.59 -5.17 -6.72
C PHE A 100 2.48 -5.54 -5.55
N PHE A 101 3.15 -6.71 -5.62
CA PHE A 101 3.94 -7.25 -4.53
C PHE A 101 5.02 -8.20 -5.05
N PHE A 102 5.80 -8.79 -4.17
CA PHE A 102 6.59 -10.00 -4.44
C PHE A 102 6.73 -10.82 -3.14
N ALA A 103 6.64 -12.14 -3.26
CA ALA A 103 6.51 -13.05 -2.11
C ALA A 103 7.74 -13.09 -1.20
N THR A 104 8.93 -12.81 -1.73
CA THR A 104 10.19 -12.80 -0.98
C THR A 104 10.49 -11.49 -0.25
N CYS A 105 9.61 -10.48 -0.33
CA CYS A 105 9.78 -9.20 0.36
C CYS A 105 9.66 -9.40 1.87
N PRO A 106 10.68 -9.00 2.67
CA PRO A 106 10.67 -9.29 4.10
C PRO A 106 9.86 -8.29 4.94
N SER A 107 9.39 -7.19 4.36
CA SER A 107 8.83 -6.09 5.15
C SER A 107 7.57 -5.45 4.55
N ILE A 108 7.72 -4.65 3.49
CA ILE A 108 6.63 -3.79 2.97
C ILE A 108 5.47 -4.60 2.40
N CYS A 109 5.75 -5.67 1.62
CA CYS A 109 4.72 -6.51 1.03
C CYS A 109 3.95 -7.30 2.10
N VAL A 110 4.60 -7.69 3.20
CA VAL A 110 3.91 -8.35 4.31
C VAL A 110 2.86 -7.40 4.91
N ARG A 111 3.24 -6.14 5.21
CA ARG A 111 2.30 -5.12 5.71
C ARG A 111 1.20 -4.80 4.71
N GLN A 112 1.52 -4.76 3.42
CA GLN A 112 0.52 -4.60 2.36
C GLN A 112 -0.49 -5.75 2.37
N ASN A 113 -0.01 -6.99 2.46
CA ASN A 113 -0.88 -8.17 2.49
C ASN A 113 -1.72 -8.26 3.78
N GLU A 114 -1.23 -7.75 4.90
CA GLU A 114 -2.06 -7.55 6.10
C GLU A 114 -3.22 -6.58 5.84
N LYS A 115 -3.01 -5.53 5.02
CA LYS A 115 -4.10 -4.64 4.58
C LYS A 115 -5.10 -5.36 3.68
N PHE A 116 -4.63 -6.16 2.72
CA PHE A 116 -5.51 -7.00 1.90
C PHE A 116 -6.31 -7.99 2.76
N LYS A 117 -5.68 -8.59 3.77
CA LYS A 117 -6.38 -9.47 4.73
C LYS A 117 -7.50 -8.73 5.46
N LEU A 118 -7.25 -7.50 5.92
CA LEU A 118 -8.29 -6.69 6.55
C LEU A 118 -9.44 -6.35 5.60
N LEU A 119 -9.13 -6.09 4.31
CA LEU A 119 -10.18 -5.87 3.29
C LEU A 119 -10.98 -7.16 3.06
N GLN A 120 -10.31 -8.31 2.90
CA GLN A 120 -10.99 -9.60 2.77
C GLN A 120 -11.96 -9.86 3.92
N ASP A 121 -11.49 -9.67 5.16
CA ASP A 121 -12.33 -9.94 6.34
C ASP A 121 -13.52 -8.98 6.43
N LYS A 122 -13.30 -7.70 6.12
CA LYS A 122 -14.35 -6.67 6.14
C LYS A 122 -15.40 -6.88 5.06
N PHE A 123 -14.98 -7.28 3.86
CA PHE A 123 -15.85 -7.43 2.70
C PHE A 123 -16.13 -8.91 2.33
N ARG A 124 -16.01 -9.80 3.31
CA ARG A 124 -16.27 -11.24 3.13
C ARG A 124 -17.68 -11.49 2.61
N GLY A 125 -17.77 -12.28 1.54
CA GLY A 125 -19.04 -12.63 0.91
C GLY A 125 -19.71 -11.49 0.13
N GLN A 126 -19.05 -10.33 0.00
CA GLN A 126 -19.51 -9.23 -0.85
C GLN A 126 -18.93 -9.36 -2.25
N PRO A 127 -19.61 -8.83 -3.28
CA PRO A 127 -19.17 -8.92 -4.68
C PRO A 127 -18.03 -7.94 -4.97
N ILE A 128 -16.86 -8.21 -4.41
CA ILE A 128 -15.63 -7.46 -4.65
C ILE A 128 -14.45 -8.42 -4.63
N ARG A 129 -13.50 -8.23 -5.52
CA ARG A 129 -12.27 -9.02 -5.60
C ARG A 129 -11.06 -8.23 -5.13
N LEU A 130 -10.08 -8.95 -4.63
CA LEU A 130 -8.76 -8.48 -4.27
C LEU A 130 -7.78 -9.14 -5.23
N VAL A 131 -6.98 -8.34 -5.92
CA VAL A 131 -6.10 -8.79 -7.02
C VAL A 131 -4.69 -8.36 -6.69
N GLU A 132 -3.80 -9.30 -6.51
CA GLU A 132 -2.39 -9.04 -6.32
C GLU A 132 -1.59 -9.60 -7.49
N ILE A 133 -0.73 -8.78 -8.09
CA ILE A 133 0.11 -9.15 -9.23
C ILE A 133 1.57 -9.06 -8.78
N THR A 134 2.31 -10.16 -8.96
CA THR A 134 3.72 -10.15 -8.58
C THR A 134 4.55 -9.24 -9.47
N CYS A 135 5.61 -8.67 -8.91
CA CYS A 135 6.67 -8.01 -9.67
C CYS A 135 8.03 -8.76 -9.60
N ASP A 136 8.00 -10.06 -9.23
CA ASP A 136 9.15 -10.97 -9.31
C ASP A 136 8.75 -12.37 -9.88
N PRO A 137 8.19 -12.43 -11.10
CA PRO A 137 7.57 -13.65 -11.64
C PRO A 137 8.54 -14.81 -11.85
N GLU A 138 9.84 -14.56 -11.92
CA GLU A 138 10.85 -15.63 -12.02
C GLU A 138 10.88 -16.48 -10.74
N VAL A 139 10.58 -15.89 -9.59
CA VAL A 139 10.52 -16.54 -8.28
C VAL A 139 9.08 -16.93 -7.94
N ASP A 140 8.15 -16.00 -8.14
CA ASP A 140 6.76 -16.09 -7.73
C ASP A 140 5.92 -16.87 -8.75
N ARG A 141 6.24 -18.14 -8.91
CA ARG A 141 5.46 -19.08 -9.74
C ARG A 141 4.17 -19.47 -9.01
N PRO A 142 3.18 -20.08 -9.70
CA PRO A 142 1.88 -20.40 -9.12
C PRO A 142 1.96 -21.15 -7.78
N GLU A 143 2.84 -22.15 -7.66
CA GLU A 143 3.03 -22.92 -6.44
C GLU A 143 3.60 -22.07 -5.28
N VAL A 144 4.48 -21.09 -5.58
CA VAL A 144 5.02 -20.16 -4.58
C VAL A 144 3.92 -19.19 -4.14
N LEU A 145 3.12 -18.68 -5.08
CA LEU A 145 1.99 -17.81 -4.80
C LEU A 145 0.92 -18.52 -3.98
N ALA A 146 0.64 -19.81 -4.25
CA ALA A 146 -0.29 -20.60 -3.46
C ALA A 146 0.18 -20.71 -2.01
N ALA A 147 1.46 -21.08 -1.78
CA ALA A 147 2.03 -21.17 -0.45
C ALA A 147 2.07 -19.79 0.26
N TYR A 148 2.30 -18.71 -0.48
CA TYR A 148 2.28 -17.35 0.05
C TYR A 148 0.86 -16.93 0.49
N ALA A 149 -0.15 -17.21 -0.32
CA ALA A 149 -1.54 -16.93 -0.03
C ALA A 149 -2.06 -17.64 1.23
N GLU A 150 -1.63 -18.89 1.45
CA GLU A 150 -1.96 -19.66 2.65
C GLU A 150 -1.51 -18.97 3.94
N ARG A 151 -0.39 -18.25 3.95
CA ARG A 151 0.11 -17.50 5.12
C ARG A 151 -0.89 -16.46 5.60
N PHE A 152 -1.68 -15.89 4.67
CA PHE A 152 -2.70 -14.89 4.96
C PHE A 152 -4.13 -15.47 5.01
N LYS A 153 -4.27 -16.79 4.81
CA LYS A 153 -5.58 -17.44 4.70
C LYS A 153 -6.44 -16.75 3.63
N ALA A 154 -5.83 -16.52 2.46
CA ALA A 154 -6.47 -15.85 1.36
C ALA A 154 -7.56 -16.73 0.75
N ASP A 155 -8.79 -16.21 0.72
CA ASP A 155 -9.92 -16.87 0.09
C ASP A 155 -9.68 -17.02 -1.41
N PRO A 156 -9.77 -18.22 -1.99
CA PRO A 156 -9.41 -18.48 -3.38
C PRO A 156 -10.35 -17.81 -4.40
N GLU A 157 -11.56 -17.44 -4.00
CA GLU A 157 -12.52 -16.79 -4.90
C GLU A 157 -12.50 -15.27 -4.75
N GLN A 158 -12.14 -14.75 -3.58
CA GLN A 158 -12.13 -13.33 -3.31
C GLN A 158 -10.76 -12.68 -3.47
N TRP A 159 -9.66 -13.37 -3.09
CA TRP A 159 -8.31 -12.80 -3.11
C TRP A 159 -7.39 -13.61 -4.01
N LEU A 160 -7.16 -13.09 -5.19
CA LEU A 160 -6.46 -13.72 -6.31
C LEU A 160 -5.01 -13.23 -6.39
N PHE A 161 -4.09 -14.15 -6.72
CA PHE A 161 -2.67 -13.87 -6.85
C PHE A 161 -2.19 -14.26 -8.24
N PHE A 162 -1.55 -13.33 -8.94
CA PHE A 162 -1.20 -13.48 -10.35
C PHE A 162 0.30 -13.39 -10.59
N THR A 163 0.75 -14.16 -11.57
CA THR A 163 2.09 -14.13 -12.15
C THR A 163 2.02 -14.17 -13.67
N GLY A 164 3.13 -13.85 -14.35
CA GLY A 164 3.23 -13.86 -15.81
C GLY A 164 4.60 -13.38 -16.29
N GLU A 165 4.69 -12.94 -17.52
CA GLU A 165 5.90 -12.32 -18.08
C GLU A 165 6.15 -10.94 -17.49
N MET A 166 7.41 -10.66 -17.10
CA MET A 166 7.74 -9.39 -16.41
C MET A 166 7.41 -8.15 -17.27
N GLU A 167 7.76 -8.18 -18.56
CA GLU A 167 7.46 -7.07 -19.48
C GLU A 167 5.96 -6.85 -19.61
N TYR A 168 5.18 -7.92 -19.67
CA TYR A 168 3.73 -7.83 -19.73
C TYR A 168 3.14 -7.30 -18.42
N ILE A 169 3.65 -7.73 -17.26
CA ILE A 169 3.26 -7.19 -15.94
C ILE A 169 3.55 -5.70 -15.85
N GLN A 170 4.70 -5.23 -16.37
CA GLN A 170 5.04 -3.81 -16.43
C GLN A 170 4.04 -3.03 -17.30
N ARG A 171 3.63 -3.57 -18.44
CA ARG A 171 2.59 -2.99 -19.29
C ARG A 171 1.25 -2.94 -18.56
N VAL A 172 0.83 -4.03 -17.92
CA VAL A 172 -0.39 -4.08 -17.09
C VAL A 172 -0.36 -3.00 -16.02
N GLY A 173 0.74 -2.89 -15.28
CA GLY A 173 0.90 -1.85 -14.26
C GLY A 173 0.81 -0.43 -14.82
N SER A 174 1.54 -0.13 -15.88
CA SER A 174 1.64 1.21 -16.44
C SER A 174 0.44 1.60 -17.31
N GLU A 175 -0.02 0.71 -18.18
CA GLU A 175 -1.06 1.04 -19.18
C GLU A 175 -2.47 0.95 -18.60
N MET A 176 -2.76 -0.05 -17.76
CA MET A 176 -4.10 -0.22 -17.18
C MET A 176 -4.28 0.52 -15.86
N PHE A 177 -3.26 0.50 -15.02
CA PHE A 177 -3.39 1.02 -13.65
C PHE A 177 -2.59 2.30 -13.39
N ASN A 178 -1.83 2.82 -14.36
CA ASN A 178 -0.94 3.98 -14.19
C ASN A 178 -0.04 3.84 -12.94
N ILE A 179 0.46 2.62 -12.70
CA ILE A 179 1.37 2.24 -11.63
C ILE A 179 2.64 1.71 -12.28
N GLY A 180 3.75 2.44 -12.12
CA GLY A 180 5.06 1.99 -12.62
C GLY A 180 5.58 0.81 -11.81
N ILE A 181 5.91 -0.29 -12.50
CA ILE A 181 6.39 -1.54 -11.90
C ILE A 181 7.78 -1.84 -12.44
N MET A 182 8.66 -2.25 -11.56
CA MET A 182 9.95 -2.85 -11.91
C MET A 182 10.12 -4.16 -11.16
N ARG A 183 11.06 -4.97 -11.59
CA ARG A 183 11.37 -6.21 -10.88
C ARG A 183 11.69 -5.91 -9.40
N ARG A 184 10.95 -6.54 -8.49
CA ARG A 184 11.04 -6.39 -7.03
C ARG A 184 10.86 -4.94 -6.54
N GLY A 185 10.12 -4.13 -7.32
CA GLY A 185 9.87 -2.73 -6.99
C GLY A 185 8.50 -2.25 -7.45
N HIS A 186 7.74 -1.70 -6.50
CA HIS A 186 6.42 -1.14 -6.72
C HIS A 186 6.13 -0.04 -5.69
N PRO A 187 5.26 0.95 -6.01
CA PRO A 187 4.84 1.95 -5.04
C PRO A 187 3.84 1.36 -4.03
N GLU A 188 3.72 1.98 -2.84
CA GLU A 188 2.73 1.68 -1.80
C GLU A 188 1.32 2.13 -2.20
N LYS A 189 0.83 1.66 -3.33
CA LYS A 189 -0.40 2.14 -3.94
C LYS A 189 -1.32 1.00 -4.33
N PHE A 190 -2.61 1.16 -4.01
CA PHE A 190 -3.69 0.34 -4.56
C PHE A 190 -4.46 1.12 -5.62
N ALA A 191 -4.94 0.41 -6.64
CA ALA A 191 -5.94 0.92 -7.57
C ALA A 191 -7.28 0.24 -7.27
N LEU A 192 -8.33 1.03 -7.02
CA LEU A 192 -9.70 0.54 -6.97
C LEU A 192 -10.29 0.65 -8.37
N VAL A 193 -10.85 -0.43 -8.87
CA VAL A 193 -11.43 -0.54 -10.21
C VAL A 193 -12.92 -0.79 -10.07
N GLY A 194 -13.71 -0.08 -10.85
CA GLY A 194 -15.17 -0.22 -10.88
C GLY A 194 -15.63 -1.47 -11.64
N ALA A 195 -16.90 -1.78 -11.53
CA ALA A 195 -17.53 -2.90 -12.22
C ALA A 195 -17.44 -2.80 -13.76
N ASP A 196 -17.26 -1.59 -14.29
CA ASP A 196 -16.99 -1.32 -15.70
C ASP A 196 -15.52 -1.58 -16.12
N GLY A 197 -14.66 -1.95 -15.16
CA GLY A 197 -13.23 -2.21 -15.34
C GLY A 197 -12.39 -0.96 -15.50
N LYS A 198 -12.91 0.23 -15.20
CA LYS A 198 -12.13 1.47 -15.16
C LYS A 198 -11.63 1.75 -13.77
N VAL A 199 -10.44 2.35 -13.69
CA VAL A 199 -9.88 2.77 -12.40
C VAL A 199 -10.76 3.88 -11.83
N PHE A 200 -11.33 3.62 -10.65
CA PHE A 200 -12.13 4.57 -9.88
C PHE A 200 -11.24 5.52 -9.06
N GLY A 201 -10.17 5.00 -8.47
CA GLY A 201 -9.26 5.80 -7.65
C GLY A 201 -7.99 5.07 -7.26
N TYR A 202 -7.04 5.86 -6.71
CA TYR A 202 -5.76 5.36 -6.21
C TYR A 202 -5.61 5.71 -4.74
N TYR A 203 -5.04 4.78 -3.97
CA TYR A 203 -4.94 4.91 -2.52
C TYR A 203 -3.57 4.44 -2.04
N THR A 204 -2.87 5.29 -1.32
CA THR A 204 -1.67 4.92 -0.58
C THR A 204 -2.10 4.19 0.68
N TRP A 205 -1.92 2.88 0.71
CA TRP A 205 -2.45 2.02 1.79
C TRP A 205 -1.78 2.28 3.15
N SER A 206 -0.59 2.87 3.18
CA SER A 206 0.11 3.27 4.42
C SER A 206 -0.40 4.59 5.00
N ASP A 207 -1.10 5.42 4.21
CA ASP A 207 -1.76 6.63 4.69
C ASP A 207 -3.14 6.30 5.30
N ALA A 208 -3.35 6.73 6.55
CA ALA A 208 -4.57 6.39 7.29
C ALA A 208 -5.85 6.97 6.66
N GLY A 209 -5.77 8.19 6.11
CA GLY A 209 -6.90 8.85 5.46
C GLY A 209 -7.28 8.19 4.15
N GLN A 210 -6.29 7.86 3.31
CA GLN A 210 -6.50 7.17 2.04
C GLN A 210 -6.94 5.72 2.25
N TRP A 211 -6.44 5.04 3.29
CA TRP A 211 -6.92 3.73 3.69
C TRP A 211 -8.41 3.72 4.07
N GLN A 212 -8.87 4.72 4.81
CA GLN A 212 -10.28 4.88 5.13
C GLN A 212 -11.11 5.24 3.88
N ALA A 213 -10.57 6.10 3.00
CA ALA A 213 -11.21 6.46 1.74
C ALA A 213 -11.41 5.23 0.85
N LEU A 214 -10.38 4.38 0.67
CA LEU A 214 -10.50 3.12 -0.08
C LEU A 214 -11.68 2.28 0.42
N GLN A 215 -11.79 2.10 1.72
CA GLN A 215 -12.86 1.26 2.29
C GLN A 215 -14.27 1.86 2.10
N ARG A 216 -14.41 3.19 2.18
CA ARG A 216 -15.68 3.88 1.88
C ARG A 216 -16.07 3.72 0.42
N ASP A 217 -15.10 3.92 -0.48
CA ASP A 217 -15.33 3.87 -1.91
C ASP A 217 -15.60 2.45 -2.40
N MET A 218 -14.95 1.42 -1.81
CA MET A 218 -15.31 0.01 -2.01
C MET A 218 -16.77 -0.25 -1.64
N ALA A 219 -17.19 0.18 -0.43
CA ALA A 219 -18.56 -0.01 0.02
C ALA A 219 -19.58 0.71 -0.88
N LYS A 220 -19.24 1.90 -1.37
CA LYS A 220 -20.04 2.66 -2.33
C LYS A 220 -20.22 1.89 -3.63
N LEU A 221 -19.13 1.44 -4.25
CA LEU A 221 -19.19 0.71 -5.52
C LEU A 221 -19.97 -0.59 -5.41
N ILE A 222 -19.88 -1.30 -4.27
CA ILE A 222 -20.68 -2.51 -4.02
C ILE A 222 -22.17 -2.16 -3.93
N ALA A 223 -22.53 -1.08 -3.23
CA ALA A 223 -23.93 -0.65 -3.07
C ALA A 223 -24.57 -0.18 -4.40
N GLU A 224 -23.78 0.25 -5.36
CA GLU A 224 -24.21 0.70 -6.68
C GLU A 224 -24.38 -0.46 -7.70
N LEU A 225 -24.02 -1.70 -7.32
CA LEU A 225 -24.21 -2.85 -8.21
C LEU A 225 -25.71 -3.15 -8.41
N PRO A 226 -26.11 -3.57 -9.61
CA PRO A 226 -27.48 -4.02 -9.85
C PRO A 226 -27.80 -5.23 -8.95
N LYS A 227 -28.98 -5.20 -8.36
CA LYS A 227 -29.50 -6.28 -7.50
C LYS A 227 -30.00 -7.45 -8.32
#